data_894f09b593dbca6dcab07ce8bc82d61e
#
_entry.id   894f09b593dbca6dcab07ce8bc82d61e
#
_cell.length_a   1.000
_cell.length_b   1.000
_cell.length_c   1.000
_cell.angle_alpha   90.00
_cell.angle_beta   90.00
_cell.angle_gamma   90.00
#
_symmetry.space_group_name_H-M   'P 1'
#
loop_
_entity.id
_entity.type
_entity.pdbx_description
1 polymer ?
#
loop_
_entity_poly.entity_id
_entity_poly.type
_entity_poly.pdbx_seq_one_letter_code
_entity_poly.pdbx_strand_id
1 'polypeptide(L)'
;MSPSNNLWSWNERLIGWSLMGDPNAEEAVLLIHGFGANTNHWRFNQPVLAELLPTYAIDLLGFGRSDQPRARLKDESVSADAVHYGFDLWGQQVADFCRQVIDRPVRLVGNSIGGVVALRAAQLLGERCRGVVLIDCAQRLMDDKQLSTQPAWMAWIRPLLKTMVRQRWLSTALFRNAARPGVIRSVLKQAYPSGANIDDDLVDL
;
A
#
# COMPACT_ATOMS: atom_id res chain seq x y z
N MET A 1 20.77 -11.82 -4.91
CA MET A 1 20.27 -12.40 -3.64
C MET A 1 18.74 -12.40 -3.70
N SER A 2 18.08 -13.46 -3.27
CA SER A 2 16.62 -13.45 -3.15
C SER A 2 16.19 -12.74 -1.86
N PRO A 3 15.06 -12.02 -1.85
CA PRO A 3 14.58 -11.36 -0.63
C PRO A 3 14.23 -12.40 0.43
N SER A 4 14.60 -12.14 1.68
CA SER A 4 14.10 -12.92 2.81
C SER A 4 12.65 -12.53 3.07
N ASN A 5 11.74 -13.48 3.03
CA ASN A 5 10.33 -13.25 3.32
C ASN A 5 10.05 -13.52 4.80
N ASN A 6 9.64 -12.49 5.54
CA ASN A 6 9.48 -12.52 6.98
C ASN A 6 8.07 -12.08 7.40
N LEU A 7 7.71 -12.40 8.64
CA LEU A 7 6.50 -11.91 9.30
C LEU A 7 6.88 -11.17 10.59
N TRP A 8 6.17 -10.10 10.89
CA TRP A 8 6.30 -9.32 12.10
C TRP A 8 4.93 -9.21 12.78
N SER A 9 4.87 -9.45 14.09
CA SER A 9 3.64 -9.29 14.87
C SER A 9 3.46 -7.83 15.27
N TRP A 10 2.38 -7.22 14.83
CA TRP A 10 2.00 -5.84 15.13
C TRP A 10 0.53 -5.78 15.56
N ASN A 11 0.27 -5.39 16.82
CA ASN A 11 -1.09 -5.34 17.38
C ASN A 11 -1.88 -6.64 17.14
N GLU A 12 -1.27 -7.78 17.49
CA GLU A 12 -1.84 -9.13 17.34
C GLU A 12 -2.13 -9.54 15.88
N ARG A 13 -1.50 -8.87 14.91
CA ARG A 13 -1.65 -9.14 13.47
C ARG A 13 -0.30 -9.43 12.84
N LEU A 14 -0.27 -10.34 11.89
CA LEU A 14 0.93 -10.67 11.15
C LEU A 14 1.11 -9.72 9.97
N ILE A 15 2.28 -9.14 9.88
CA ILE A 15 2.68 -8.19 8.84
C ILE A 15 3.80 -8.81 8.00
N GLY A 16 3.56 -8.93 6.70
CA GLY A 16 4.55 -9.40 5.74
C GLY A 16 5.59 -8.33 5.43
N TRP A 17 6.85 -8.76 5.32
CA TRP A 17 7.94 -7.88 4.90
C TRP A 17 9.09 -8.66 4.29
N SER A 18 9.98 -7.97 3.61
CA SER A 18 11.20 -8.54 3.04
C SER A 18 12.40 -7.64 3.30
N LEU A 19 13.59 -8.25 3.28
CA LEU A 19 14.88 -7.58 3.42
C LEU A 19 15.84 -8.09 2.35
N MET A 20 16.61 -7.17 1.77
CA MET A 20 17.79 -7.42 0.97
C MET A 20 18.93 -6.49 1.41
N GLY A 21 20.16 -6.92 1.21
CA GLY A 21 21.37 -6.16 1.58
C GLY A 21 21.91 -6.50 2.97
N ASP A 22 22.98 -5.80 3.37
CA ASP A 22 23.66 -6.01 4.65
C ASP A 22 22.86 -5.35 5.80
N PRO A 23 22.33 -6.13 6.76
CA PRO A 23 21.54 -5.57 7.85
C PRO A 23 22.37 -4.75 8.87
N ASN A 24 23.69 -4.68 8.75
CA ASN A 24 24.54 -4.01 9.73
C ASN A 24 24.88 -2.55 9.39
N ALA A 25 24.40 -2.02 8.25
CA ALA A 25 24.63 -0.63 7.87
C ALA A 25 23.94 0.37 8.85
N GLU A 26 24.47 1.57 8.93
CA GLU A 26 24.00 2.61 9.86
C GLU A 26 22.61 3.17 9.50
N GLU A 27 22.24 3.17 8.22
CA GLU A 27 20.94 3.62 7.71
C GLU A 27 20.27 2.50 6.91
N ALA A 28 18.96 2.62 6.69
CA ALA A 28 18.19 1.69 5.87
C ALA A 28 17.25 2.41 4.91
N VAL A 29 16.75 1.67 3.93
CA VAL A 29 15.64 2.07 3.04
C VAL A 29 14.42 1.22 3.36
N LEU A 30 13.22 1.85 3.40
CA LEU A 30 11.95 1.14 3.48
C LEU A 30 11.07 1.51 2.30
N LEU A 31 10.64 0.49 1.55
CA LEU A 31 9.79 0.57 0.39
C LEU A 31 8.33 0.31 0.78
N ILE A 32 7.43 1.23 0.40
CA ILE A 32 6.00 1.21 0.76
C ILE A 32 5.18 1.21 -0.51
N HIS A 33 4.44 0.13 -0.75
CA HIS A 33 3.68 -0.09 -1.98
C HIS A 33 2.40 0.77 -2.07
N GLY A 34 1.79 0.79 -3.25
CA GLY A 34 0.51 1.44 -3.52
C GLY A 34 -0.70 0.57 -3.20
N PHE A 35 -1.91 1.09 -3.47
CA PHE A 35 -3.15 0.36 -3.29
C PHE A 35 -3.20 -0.88 -4.20
N GLY A 36 -3.63 -2.01 -3.65
CA GLY A 36 -3.77 -3.27 -4.39
C GLY A 36 -2.45 -3.93 -4.80
N ALA A 37 -1.32 -3.43 -4.32
CA ALA A 37 0.00 -4.02 -4.50
C ALA A 37 0.52 -4.63 -3.19
N ASN A 38 1.73 -5.17 -3.23
CA ASN A 38 2.45 -5.73 -2.09
C ASN A 38 3.98 -5.55 -2.25
N THR A 39 4.78 -6.17 -1.39
CA THR A 39 6.24 -6.11 -1.43
C THR A 39 6.84 -6.54 -2.77
N ASN A 40 6.20 -7.44 -3.52
CA ASN A 40 6.68 -7.91 -4.82
C ASN A 40 6.63 -6.83 -5.92
N HIS A 41 5.88 -5.75 -5.70
CA HIS A 41 5.93 -4.57 -6.56
C HIS A 41 7.37 -4.02 -6.71
N TRP A 42 8.19 -4.21 -5.69
CA TRP A 42 9.56 -3.70 -5.61
C TRP A 42 10.64 -4.68 -6.10
N ARG A 43 10.27 -5.83 -6.69
CA ARG A 43 11.18 -6.92 -7.08
C ARG A 43 12.35 -6.50 -7.97
N PHE A 44 12.19 -5.44 -8.75
CA PHE A 44 13.26 -4.88 -9.59
C PHE A 44 14.03 -3.74 -8.93
N ASN A 45 13.42 -3.04 -7.97
CA ASN A 45 14.02 -1.90 -7.29
C ASN A 45 14.80 -2.33 -6.04
N GLN A 46 14.22 -3.25 -5.25
CA GLN A 46 14.82 -3.69 -4.00
C GLN A 46 16.23 -4.25 -4.16
N PRO A 47 16.54 -5.12 -5.15
CA PRO A 47 17.90 -5.64 -5.34
C PRO A 47 18.92 -4.55 -5.62
N VAL A 48 18.58 -3.58 -6.45
CA VAL A 48 19.48 -2.47 -6.85
C VAL A 48 19.76 -1.54 -5.66
N LEU A 49 18.74 -1.20 -4.89
CA LEU A 49 18.90 -0.36 -3.69
C LEU A 49 19.68 -1.10 -2.59
N ALA A 50 19.51 -2.41 -2.52
CA ALA A 50 20.20 -3.27 -1.54
C ALA A 50 21.70 -3.38 -1.74
N GLU A 51 22.23 -2.98 -2.91
CA GLU A 51 23.67 -2.84 -3.15
C GLU A 51 24.27 -1.65 -2.37
N LEU A 52 23.45 -0.68 -2.01
CA LEU A 52 23.88 0.55 -1.33
C LEU A 52 23.54 0.54 0.17
N LEU A 53 22.31 0.14 0.52
CA LEU A 53 21.78 0.14 1.88
C LEU A 53 20.86 -1.06 2.09
N PRO A 54 20.76 -1.61 3.31
CA PRO A 54 19.73 -2.60 3.61
C PRO A 54 18.36 -2.05 3.26
N THR A 55 17.71 -2.75 2.35
CA THR A 55 16.44 -2.31 1.77
C THR A 55 15.33 -3.25 2.19
N TYR A 56 14.43 -2.71 2.99
CA TYR A 56 13.21 -3.37 3.46
C TYR A 56 12.06 -3.05 2.51
N ALA A 57 11.10 -3.96 2.41
CA ALA A 57 9.79 -3.71 1.83
C ALA A 57 8.73 -4.29 2.75
N ILE A 58 7.61 -3.57 2.95
CA ILE A 58 6.54 -3.95 3.88
C ILE A 58 5.22 -4.10 3.15
N ASP A 59 4.46 -5.13 3.50
CA ASP A 59 3.06 -5.27 3.10
C ASP A 59 2.19 -4.49 4.09
N LEU A 60 1.48 -3.47 3.62
CA LEU A 60 0.55 -2.72 4.47
C LEU A 60 -0.59 -3.64 4.93
N LEU A 61 -1.07 -3.44 6.16
CA LEU A 61 -2.21 -4.20 6.69
C LEU A 61 -3.39 -4.16 5.70
N GLY A 62 -3.95 -5.30 5.36
CA GLY A 62 -4.97 -5.45 4.34
C GLY A 62 -4.45 -5.82 2.96
N PHE A 63 -3.13 -5.94 2.78
CA PHE A 63 -2.51 -6.25 1.48
C PHE A 63 -1.43 -7.34 1.62
N GLY A 64 -1.13 -7.98 0.48
CA GLY A 64 -0.06 -8.95 0.37
C GLY A 64 -0.16 -10.09 1.39
N ARG A 65 0.94 -10.37 2.07
CA ARG A 65 1.05 -11.42 3.10
C ARG A 65 0.69 -10.92 4.51
N SER A 66 0.34 -9.64 4.63
CA SER A 66 -0.18 -9.11 5.89
C SER A 66 -1.61 -9.55 6.13
N ASP A 67 -1.99 -9.64 7.40
CA ASP A 67 -3.37 -9.93 7.77
C ASP A 67 -4.35 -8.95 7.13
N GLN A 68 -5.54 -9.47 6.77
CA GLN A 68 -6.59 -8.71 6.10
C GLN A 68 -7.86 -8.67 6.96
N PRO A 69 -7.81 -8.01 8.14
CA PRO A 69 -8.98 -7.90 8.99
C PRO A 69 -10.13 -7.19 8.27
N ARG A 70 -11.34 -7.49 8.69
CA ARG A 70 -12.54 -6.85 8.15
C ARG A 70 -12.46 -5.32 8.28
N ALA A 71 -12.76 -4.60 7.21
CA ALA A 71 -12.89 -3.15 7.28
C ALA A 71 -14.10 -2.76 8.14
N ARG A 72 -13.91 -1.87 9.11
CA ARG A 72 -14.96 -1.24 9.88
C ARG A 72 -15.49 -0.01 9.13
N LEU A 73 -16.77 0.03 8.87
CA LEU A 73 -17.43 1.20 8.30
C LEU A 73 -17.63 2.28 9.38
N LYS A 74 -17.78 3.53 8.95
CA LYS A 74 -17.84 4.70 9.84
C LYS A 74 -18.97 4.61 10.90
N ASP A 75 -20.07 3.95 10.54
CA ASP A 75 -21.27 3.84 11.37
C ASP A 75 -21.36 2.49 12.12
N GLU A 76 -20.32 1.63 12.04
CA GLU A 76 -20.29 0.35 12.75
C GLU A 76 -19.65 0.50 14.12
N SER A 77 -20.18 -0.24 15.11
CA SER A 77 -19.60 -0.33 16.45
C SER A 77 -18.17 -0.88 16.41
N VAL A 78 -17.38 -0.53 17.41
CA VAL A 78 -16.01 -1.05 17.56
C VAL A 78 -16.09 -2.55 17.80
N SER A 79 -15.40 -3.33 16.97
CA SER A 79 -15.24 -4.78 17.10
C SER A 79 -13.74 -5.10 17.02
N ALA A 80 -13.28 -6.06 17.83
CA ALA A 80 -11.91 -6.51 17.83
C ALA A 80 -11.44 -7.04 16.45
N ASP A 81 -12.38 -7.63 15.67
CA ASP A 81 -12.09 -8.26 14.38
C ASP A 81 -12.10 -7.28 13.19
N ALA A 82 -12.39 -5.99 13.44
CA ALA A 82 -12.50 -5.01 12.38
C ALA A 82 -11.62 -3.79 12.63
N VAL A 83 -11.01 -3.27 11.56
CA VAL A 83 -10.14 -2.09 11.60
C VAL A 83 -10.68 -0.97 10.73
N HIS A 84 -10.41 0.25 11.12
CA HIS A 84 -10.63 1.41 10.27
C HIS A 84 -9.38 1.65 9.43
N TYR A 85 -9.39 1.18 8.18
CA TYR A 85 -8.29 1.41 7.25
C TYR A 85 -8.15 2.88 6.90
N GLY A 86 -6.92 3.37 6.91
CA GLY A 86 -6.62 4.75 6.58
C GLY A 86 -5.14 5.09 6.74
N PHE A 87 -4.77 6.28 6.32
CA PHE A 87 -3.36 6.72 6.33
C PHE A 87 -2.77 6.81 7.74
N ASP A 88 -3.57 7.10 8.76
CA ASP A 88 -3.10 7.11 10.15
C ASP A 88 -2.73 5.71 10.63
N LEU A 89 -3.56 4.70 10.32
CA LEU A 89 -3.28 3.29 10.65
C LEU A 89 -2.00 2.82 9.98
N TRP A 90 -1.90 3.00 8.67
CA TRP A 90 -0.73 2.57 7.90
C TRP A 90 0.53 3.38 8.24
N GLY A 91 0.39 4.69 8.49
CA GLY A 91 1.50 5.52 8.93
C GLY A 91 2.04 5.07 10.29
N GLN A 92 1.16 4.71 11.22
CA GLN A 92 1.56 4.15 12.51
C GLN A 92 2.23 2.78 12.35
N GLN A 93 1.66 1.89 11.52
CA GLN A 93 2.25 0.59 11.19
C GLN A 93 3.69 0.74 10.69
N VAL A 94 3.91 1.62 9.70
CA VAL A 94 5.23 1.88 9.12
C VAL A 94 6.19 2.48 10.16
N ALA A 95 5.73 3.44 10.96
CA ALA A 95 6.56 4.05 11.99
C ALA A 95 6.98 3.03 13.06
N ASP A 96 6.07 2.15 13.47
CA ASP A 96 6.35 1.11 14.46
C ASP A 96 7.28 0.03 13.88
N PHE A 97 7.11 -0.33 12.60
CA PHE A 97 8.04 -1.21 11.89
C PHE A 97 9.46 -0.64 11.87
N CYS A 98 9.60 0.66 11.57
CA CYS A 98 10.88 1.32 11.59
C CYS A 98 11.53 1.32 12.99
N ARG A 99 10.74 1.43 14.05
CA ARG A 99 11.24 1.44 15.43
C ARG A 99 11.59 0.05 15.95
N GLN A 100 10.79 -0.96 15.61
CA GLN A 100 10.85 -2.29 16.23
C GLN A 100 11.66 -3.29 15.40
N VAL A 101 11.66 -3.15 14.07
CA VAL A 101 12.31 -4.11 13.16
C VAL A 101 13.56 -3.52 12.53
N ILE A 102 13.49 -2.30 12.00
CA ILE A 102 14.63 -1.65 11.34
C ILE A 102 15.62 -1.11 12.40
N ASP A 103 15.11 -0.46 13.44
CA ASP A 103 15.80 0.13 14.60
C ASP A 103 17.03 0.99 14.26
N ARG A 104 16.96 1.76 13.18
CA ARG A 104 17.99 2.73 12.76
C ARG A 104 17.36 3.86 11.94
N PRO A 105 18.13 4.93 11.60
CA PRO A 105 17.69 5.94 10.68
C PRO A 105 17.26 5.34 9.34
N VAL A 106 16.15 5.83 8.78
CA VAL A 106 15.54 5.23 7.60
C VAL A 106 15.18 6.30 6.56
N ARG A 107 15.33 5.92 5.28
CA ARG A 107 14.80 6.64 4.12
C ARG A 107 13.53 5.92 3.65
N LEU A 108 12.43 6.64 3.55
CA LEU A 108 11.15 6.08 3.14
C LEU A 108 10.94 6.31 1.64
N VAL A 109 10.54 5.28 0.93
CA VAL A 109 10.17 5.35 -0.50
C VAL A 109 8.75 4.87 -0.65
N GLY A 110 7.84 5.75 -1.05
CA GLY A 110 6.42 5.43 -1.15
C GLY A 110 5.86 5.64 -2.55
N ASN A 111 5.15 4.63 -3.06
CA ASN A 111 4.45 4.69 -4.33
C ASN A 111 2.97 4.97 -4.12
N SER A 112 2.38 5.88 -4.88
CA SER A 112 0.95 6.19 -4.88
C SER A 112 0.44 6.51 -3.46
N ILE A 113 -0.52 5.75 -2.91
CA ILE A 113 -0.96 5.88 -1.51
C ILE A 113 0.19 5.63 -0.51
N GLY A 114 1.16 4.78 -0.87
CA GLY A 114 2.36 4.54 -0.07
C GLY A 114 3.19 5.80 0.15
N GLY A 115 3.13 6.77 -0.78
CA GLY A 115 3.74 8.09 -0.60
C GLY A 115 3.07 8.89 0.53
N VAL A 116 1.75 8.86 0.63
CA VAL A 116 1.01 9.52 1.74
C VAL A 116 1.31 8.82 3.06
N VAL A 117 1.37 7.48 3.06
CA VAL A 117 1.76 6.69 4.22
C VAL A 117 3.18 7.03 4.67
N ALA A 118 4.13 7.16 3.72
CA ALA A 118 5.51 7.55 4.00
C ALA A 118 5.59 8.93 4.67
N LEU A 119 4.84 9.92 4.18
CA LEU A 119 4.78 11.25 4.79
C LEU A 119 4.22 11.19 6.22
N ARG A 120 3.16 10.41 6.43
CA ARG A 120 2.59 10.22 7.76
C ARG A 120 3.56 9.51 8.71
N ALA A 121 4.25 8.47 8.25
CA ALA A 121 5.26 7.77 9.02
C ALA A 121 6.47 8.68 9.34
N ALA A 122 6.93 9.49 8.38
CA ALA A 122 8.02 10.45 8.58
C ALA A 122 7.69 11.46 9.70
N GLN A 123 6.44 11.95 9.72
CA GLN A 123 5.98 12.84 10.79
C GLN A 123 6.07 12.16 12.17
N LEU A 124 5.73 10.86 12.26
CA LEU A 124 5.76 10.09 13.50
C LEU A 124 7.18 9.69 13.92
N LEU A 125 8.10 9.52 12.96
CA LEU A 125 9.48 9.11 13.18
C LEU A 125 10.38 10.29 13.57
N GLY A 126 10.05 11.52 13.15
CA GLY A 126 10.87 12.69 13.39
C GLY A 126 12.28 12.53 12.80
N GLU A 127 13.31 12.77 13.60
CA GLU A 127 14.71 12.71 13.19
C GLU A 127 15.21 11.33 12.73
N ARG A 128 14.49 10.26 13.07
CA ARG A 128 14.79 8.91 12.52
C ARG A 128 14.53 8.80 11.03
N CYS A 129 13.65 9.64 10.48
CA CYS A 129 13.41 9.71 9.04
C CYS A 129 14.42 10.64 8.37
N ARG A 130 15.37 10.09 7.62
CA ARG A 130 16.42 10.85 6.91
C ARG A 130 15.97 11.42 5.57
N GLY A 131 14.82 11.02 5.08
CA GLY A 131 14.26 11.52 3.83
C GLY A 131 13.08 10.70 3.35
N VAL A 132 12.31 11.30 2.45
CA VAL A 132 11.16 10.65 1.82
C VAL A 132 11.26 10.81 0.31
N VAL A 133 11.13 9.71 -0.43
CA VAL A 133 11.01 9.69 -1.89
C VAL A 133 9.56 9.36 -2.23
N LEU A 134 8.93 10.21 -3.03
CA LEU A 134 7.55 10.06 -3.46
C LEU A 134 7.52 9.68 -4.94
N ILE A 135 6.96 8.51 -5.24
CA ILE A 135 6.79 8.00 -6.60
C ILE A 135 5.30 8.01 -6.92
N ASP A 136 4.88 8.75 -7.94
CA ASP A 136 3.47 8.90 -8.34
C ASP A 136 2.54 9.08 -7.13
N CYS A 137 2.98 9.89 -6.16
CA CYS A 137 2.28 10.06 -4.89
C CYS A 137 0.83 10.47 -5.14
N ALA A 138 -0.09 9.77 -4.49
CA ALA A 138 -1.50 10.06 -4.57
C ALA A 138 -1.77 11.49 -4.07
N GLN A 139 -1.97 12.40 -5.01
CA GLN A 139 -2.43 13.74 -4.72
C GLN A 139 -3.96 13.74 -4.65
N ARG A 140 -4.52 14.67 -3.92
CA ARG A 140 -5.97 14.87 -3.89
C ARG A 140 -6.43 15.38 -5.26
N LEU A 141 -6.68 14.45 -6.19
CA LEU A 141 -7.09 14.72 -7.58
C LEU A 141 -8.52 15.22 -7.73
N MET A 142 -9.23 15.49 -6.65
CA MET A 142 -10.55 16.11 -6.71
C MET A 142 -10.44 17.61 -6.49
N ASP A 143 -9.88 18.29 -7.48
CA ASP A 143 -10.12 19.72 -7.61
C ASP A 143 -11.61 19.92 -7.93
N ASP A 144 -12.29 20.82 -7.21
CA ASP A 144 -13.73 21.12 -7.44
C ASP A 144 -14.02 21.49 -8.90
N LYS A 145 -13.00 21.92 -9.65
CA LYS A 145 -13.07 22.20 -11.10
C LYS A 145 -13.27 20.92 -11.96
N GLN A 146 -12.70 19.78 -11.57
CA GLN A 146 -12.93 18.53 -12.31
C GLN A 146 -14.31 17.91 -12.00
N LEU A 147 -14.90 18.26 -10.87
CA LEU A 147 -16.27 17.88 -10.53
C LEU A 147 -17.30 18.62 -11.40
N SER A 148 -16.99 19.83 -11.87
CA SER A 148 -17.87 20.66 -12.72
C SER A 148 -17.91 20.21 -14.18
N THR A 149 -16.93 19.43 -14.64
CA THR A 149 -16.88 18.89 -16.02
C THR A 149 -17.53 17.53 -16.18
N GLN A 150 -18.04 16.92 -15.10
CA GLN A 150 -18.72 15.63 -15.20
C GLN A 150 -20.18 15.83 -15.66
N PRO A 151 -20.70 14.94 -16.52
CA PRO A 151 -22.07 15.01 -16.98
C PRO A 151 -23.06 15.03 -15.81
N ALA A 152 -24.09 15.88 -15.88
CA ALA A 152 -25.08 16.10 -14.80
C ALA A 152 -25.77 14.80 -14.34
N TRP A 153 -25.92 13.79 -15.23
CA TRP A 153 -26.49 12.48 -14.88
C TRP A 153 -25.61 11.68 -13.91
N MET A 154 -24.28 11.88 -13.90
CA MET A 154 -23.39 11.24 -12.92
C MET A 154 -23.61 11.77 -11.49
N ALA A 155 -24.03 13.02 -11.34
CA ALA A 155 -24.36 13.57 -10.03
C ALA A 155 -25.58 12.87 -9.40
N TRP A 156 -26.53 12.44 -10.21
CA TRP A 156 -27.74 11.72 -9.79
C TRP A 156 -27.48 10.27 -9.38
N ILE A 157 -26.53 9.62 -10.04
CA ILE A 157 -26.19 8.21 -9.79
C ILE A 157 -25.21 8.06 -8.59
N ARG A 158 -24.46 9.10 -8.24
CA ARG A 158 -23.50 9.07 -7.12
C ARG A 158 -24.07 8.60 -5.79
N PRO A 159 -25.22 9.08 -5.28
CA PRO A 159 -25.78 8.59 -4.03
C PRO A 159 -26.17 7.11 -4.13
N LEU A 160 -26.68 6.68 -5.28
CA LEU A 160 -27.03 5.29 -5.54
C LEU A 160 -25.78 4.39 -5.55
N LEU A 161 -24.72 4.80 -6.25
CA LEU A 161 -23.44 4.10 -6.25
C LEU A 161 -22.80 4.03 -4.86
N LYS A 162 -22.84 5.13 -4.09
CA LYS A 162 -22.38 5.13 -2.69
C LYS A 162 -23.16 4.14 -1.83
N THR A 163 -24.47 4.04 -2.02
CA THR A 163 -25.32 3.10 -1.28
C THR A 163 -25.06 1.66 -1.71
N MET A 164 -24.84 1.41 -3.01
CA MET A 164 -24.49 0.10 -3.53
C MET A 164 -23.12 -0.39 -3.04
N VAL A 165 -22.11 0.49 -3.02
CA VAL A 165 -20.77 0.15 -2.51
C VAL A 165 -20.79 -0.10 -1.00
N ARG A 166 -21.72 0.49 -0.25
CA ARG A 166 -21.92 0.20 1.19
C ARG A 166 -22.51 -1.19 1.44
N GLN A 167 -23.14 -1.82 0.43
CA GLN A 167 -23.63 -3.19 0.58
C GLN A 167 -22.48 -4.18 0.36
N ARG A 168 -22.01 -4.80 1.43
CA ARG A 168 -20.83 -5.68 1.45
C ARG A 168 -20.90 -6.82 0.44
N TRP A 169 -22.07 -7.45 0.27
CA TRP A 169 -22.24 -8.55 -0.70
C TRP A 169 -22.03 -8.08 -2.14
N LEU A 170 -22.47 -6.88 -2.48
CA LEU A 170 -22.34 -6.32 -3.81
C LEU A 170 -20.90 -5.87 -4.09
N SER A 171 -20.25 -5.21 -3.11
CA SER A 171 -18.83 -4.85 -3.22
C SER A 171 -17.96 -6.10 -3.34
N THR A 172 -18.24 -7.16 -2.56
CA THR A 172 -17.53 -8.44 -2.67
C THR A 172 -17.70 -9.09 -4.04
N ALA A 173 -18.91 -9.07 -4.60
CA ALA A 173 -19.17 -9.61 -5.93
C ALA A 173 -18.47 -8.80 -7.04
N LEU A 174 -18.46 -7.47 -6.92
CA LEU A 174 -17.74 -6.59 -7.84
C LEU A 174 -16.24 -6.79 -7.76
N PHE A 175 -15.66 -6.87 -6.55
CA PHE A 175 -14.23 -7.15 -6.36
C PHE A 175 -13.84 -8.53 -6.88
N ARG A 176 -14.64 -9.58 -6.62
CA ARG A 176 -14.41 -10.93 -7.19
C ARG A 176 -14.38 -10.91 -8.72
N ASN A 177 -15.21 -10.08 -9.33
CA ASN A 177 -15.24 -9.96 -10.79
C ASN A 177 -14.07 -9.11 -11.32
N ALA A 178 -13.69 -8.05 -10.60
CA ALA A 178 -12.54 -7.21 -10.91
C ALA A 178 -11.21 -7.91 -10.67
N ALA A 179 -11.12 -8.82 -9.71
CA ALA A 179 -9.93 -9.61 -9.39
C ALA A 179 -9.68 -10.79 -10.35
N ARG A 180 -10.43 -10.91 -11.45
CA ARG A 180 -10.12 -11.93 -12.46
C ARG A 180 -8.81 -11.60 -13.17
N PRO A 181 -7.91 -12.58 -13.39
CA PRO A 181 -6.61 -12.34 -14.03
C PRO A 181 -6.66 -11.56 -15.33
N GLY A 182 -7.69 -11.79 -16.16
CA GLY A 182 -7.90 -11.06 -17.41
C GLY A 182 -8.23 -9.58 -17.22
N VAL A 183 -8.97 -9.22 -16.17
CA VAL A 183 -9.31 -7.83 -15.84
C VAL A 183 -8.07 -7.14 -15.25
N ILE A 184 -7.36 -7.82 -14.35
CA ILE A 184 -6.11 -7.33 -13.77
C ILE A 184 -5.09 -7.04 -14.88
N ARG A 185 -4.88 -7.97 -15.81
CA ARG A 185 -3.99 -7.76 -16.96
C ARG A 185 -4.40 -6.58 -17.83
N SER A 186 -5.70 -6.37 -18.03
CA SER A 186 -6.20 -5.23 -18.81
C SER A 186 -5.91 -3.89 -18.13
N VAL A 187 -6.06 -3.82 -16.81
CA VAL A 187 -5.74 -2.63 -16.02
C VAL A 187 -4.22 -2.40 -15.97
N LEU A 188 -3.45 -3.47 -15.77
CA LEU A 188 -1.98 -3.39 -15.76
C LEU A 188 -1.41 -2.92 -17.10
N LYS A 189 -2.01 -3.30 -18.23
CA LYS A 189 -1.61 -2.79 -19.55
C LYS A 189 -1.75 -1.27 -19.72
N GLN A 190 -2.66 -0.65 -18.98
CA GLN A 190 -2.79 0.82 -18.97
C GLN A 190 -1.67 1.47 -18.15
N ALA A 191 -1.26 0.84 -17.04
CA ALA A 191 -0.19 1.32 -16.19
C ALA A 191 1.21 0.99 -16.75
N TYR A 192 1.33 -0.10 -17.52
CA TYR A 192 2.57 -0.58 -18.15
C TYR A 192 2.42 -0.65 -19.67
N PRO A 193 2.48 0.47 -20.39
CA PRO A 193 2.20 0.51 -21.83
C PRO A 193 3.08 -0.41 -22.68
N SER A 194 4.32 -0.67 -22.25
CA SER A 194 5.23 -1.58 -22.95
C SER A 194 4.86 -3.06 -22.81
N GLY A 195 4.03 -3.41 -21.81
CA GLY A 195 3.67 -4.79 -21.48
C GLY A 195 4.84 -5.70 -21.02
N ALA A 196 6.08 -5.20 -21.08
CA ALA A 196 7.29 -6.01 -20.89
C ALA A 196 7.47 -6.52 -19.45
N ASN A 197 6.78 -5.92 -18.47
CA ASN A 197 6.92 -6.24 -17.05
C ASN A 197 5.61 -6.79 -16.43
N ILE A 198 4.66 -7.21 -17.27
CA ILE A 198 3.42 -7.85 -16.80
C ILE A 198 3.65 -9.35 -16.86
N ASP A 199 4.25 -9.90 -15.80
CA ASP A 199 4.44 -11.32 -15.59
C ASP A 199 3.28 -11.92 -14.78
N ASP A 200 3.23 -13.25 -14.69
CA ASP A 200 2.18 -13.95 -13.95
C ASP A 200 2.29 -13.64 -12.45
N ASP A 201 3.50 -13.46 -11.92
CA ASP A 201 3.73 -13.07 -10.52
C ASP A 201 3.11 -11.71 -10.16
N LEU A 202 3.00 -10.80 -11.13
CA LEU A 202 2.33 -9.51 -10.93
C LEU A 202 0.80 -9.62 -11.05
N VAL A 203 0.30 -10.61 -11.78
CA VAL A 203 -1.15 -10.82 -11.99
C VAL A 203 -1.77 -11.61 -10.85
N ASP A 204 -1.01 -12.51 -10.24
CA ASP A 204 -1.45 -13.41 -9.15
C ASP A 204 -1.26 -12.78 -7.76
N LEU A 205 -0.98 -11.47 -7.72
CA LEU A 205 -0.94 -10.66 -6.50
C LEU A 205 -2.35 -10.41 -5.98
#